data_b8a2e10bd6a67a1896ac75a33cb1fd08
#
_entry.id   b8a2e10bd6a67a1896ac75a33cb1fd08
#
_cell.length_a   1.000
_cell.length_b   1.000
_cell.length_c   1.000
_cell.angle_alpha   90.00
_cell.angle_beta   90.00
_cell.angle_gamma   90.00
#
_symmetry.space_group_name_H-M   'P 1'
#
loop_
_entity.id
_entity.type
_entity.pdbx_description
1 polymer ?
#
loop_
_entity_poly.entity_id
_entity_poly.type
_entity_poly.pdbx_seq_one_letter_code
_entity_poly.pdbx_strand_id
1 'polypeptide(L)'
;MQDPPFPYKLAIPILYTIALLIPFTSQFFIPATPVFVWLITWYSSRFLPPSWRPSISVSLLPTLESVLYGANISDILTRFTHPVLDILAWFPYGVVHFTFPFVVAIFLWLFRSKKALHLWARTFGYMNLIGVVIQIILPCSAPWYELIYGLTPANYSMKGSPGGLARIDALFHSQAYTLGFTNSPLVFGAFPSLHAGNATLEALFLSHFFPHTTAFIWAYAGVLYWATMYLTHHYLIDVVGGACLATASFYLFVPDDLRGSHALSHPTNSPLSRVGRSKYDLYDLEDPRGATLMLSAQEFDDAISEPSSEDEEMDITYRSPLPSASHFPSPVHNAPLSGSSSTSTSKKGLPNGNNSSKGRGHHGHTASIASLIRGDERGPEDGWSPVAGNFTILPNGRGRVD
;
A
#
# COMPACT_ATOMS: atom_id res chain seq x y z
N MET A 1 -8.40 18.59 -25.28
CA MET A 1 -9.61 18.29 -24.50
C MET A 1 -10.81 18.90 -25.19
N GLN A 2 -11.64 18.08 -25.77
CA GLN A 2 -12.90 18.54 -26.40
C GLN A 2 -14.07 18.47 -25.40
N ASP A 3 -14.09 17.50 -24.50
CA ASP A 3 -15.13 17.33 -23.51
C ASP A 3 -14.62 17.57 -22.08
N PRO A 4 -15.41 18.20 -21.21
CA PRO A 4 -16.65 18.94 -21.49
C PRO A 4 -16.38 20.22 -22.30
N PRO A 5 -17.39 20.74 -23.04
CA PRO A 5 -17.20 21.98 -23.80
C PRO A 5 -16.99 23.19 -22.88
N PHE A 6 -16.32 24.19 -23.41
CA PHE A 6 -16.25 25.51 -22.77
C PHE A 6 -17.67 26.15 -22.75
N PRO A 7 -18.20 26.70 -21.62
CA PRO A 7 -17.47 27.08 -20.39
C PRO A 7 -17.43 26.03 -19.26
N TYR A 8 -18.03 24.84 -19.42
CA TYR A 8 -18.11 23.84 -18.35
C TYR A 8 -16.73 23.37 -17.83
N LYS A 9 -15.69 23.48 -18.68
CA LYS A 9 -14.30 23.22 -18.26
C LYS A 9 -13.84 24.09 -17.09
N LEU A 10 -14.37 25.31 -16.97
CA LEU A 10 -14.05 26.23 -15.89
C LEU A 10 -14.81 25.91 -14.60
N ALA A 11 -15.95 25.21 -14.70
CA ALA A 11 -16.75 24.88 -13.51
C ALA A 11 -15.97 24.00 -12.53
N ILE A 12 -15.19 23.01 -13.00
CA ILE A 12 -14.41 22.11 -12.14
C ILE A 12 -13.38 22.90 -11.30
N PRO A 13 -12.44 23.66 -11.90
CA PRO A 13 -11.47 24.41 -11.10
C PRO A 13 -12.13 25.49 -10.22
N ILE A 14 -13.22 26.13 -10.66
CA ILE A 14 -13.94 27.10 -9.86
C ILE A 14 -14.57 26.43 -8.63
N LEU A 15 -15.33 25.35 -8.81
CA LEU A 15 -15.96 24.62 -7.72
C LEU A 15 -14.92 24.05 -6.75
N TYR A 16 -13.80 23.55 -7.29
CA TYR A 16 -12.70 23.05 -6.46
C TYR A 16 -12.07 24.19 -5.65
N THR A 17 -11.82 25.33 -6.26
CA THR A 17 -11.30 26.52 -5.57
C THR A 17 -12.26 26.97 -4.46
N ILE A 18 -13.56 27.01 -4.73
CA ILE A 18 -14.58 27.33 -3.71
C ILE A 18 -14.51 26.32 -2.56
N ALA A 19 -14.41 25.00 -2.87
CA ALA A 19 -14.29 23.97 -1.85
C ALA A 19 -13.01 24.10 -1.00
N LEU A 20 -11.92 24.62 -1.56
CA LEU A 20 -10.68 24.90 -0.82
C LEU A 20 -10.77 26.18 0.04
N LEU A 21 -11.58 27.18 -0.35
CA LEU A 21 -11.71 28.45 0.36
C LEU A 21 -12.69 28.37 1.52
N ILE A 22 -13.72 27.52 1.44
CA ILE A 22 -14.70 27.37 2.52
C ILE A 22 -14.08 26.57 3.67
N PRO A 23 -13.99 27.11 4.92
CA PRO A 23 -13.31 26.45 6.04
C PRO A 23 -13.83 25.04 6.38
N PHE A 24 -15.13 24.80 6.19
CA PHE A 24 -15.73 23.50 6.44
C PHE A 24 -15.27 22.45 5.43
N THR A 25 -15.25 22.75 4.15
CA THR A 25 -14.86 21.82 3.09
C THR A 25 -13.35 21.72 2.92
N SER A 26 -12.61 22.82 3.13
CA SER A 26 -11.15 22.89 2.99
C SER A 26 -10.42 21.86 3.85
N GLN A 27 -10.93 21.57 5.05
CA GLN A 27 -10.35 20.59 5.95
C GLN A 27 -10.30 19.16 5.36
N PHE A 28 -11.17 18.85 4.40
CA PHE A 28 -11.20 17.57 3.69
C PHE A 28 -10.48 17.66 2.33
N PHE A 29 -10.74 18.73 1.57
CA PHE A 29 -10.21 18.87 0.22
C PHE A 29 -8.72 19.19 0.18
N ILE A 30 -8.18 19.95 1.14
CA ILE A 30 -6.74 20.24 1.18
C ILE A 30 -5.92 18.96 1.32
N PRO A 31 -6.14 18.07 2.31
CA PRO A 31 -5.38 16.83 2.41
C PRO A 31 -5.68 15.83 1.28
N ALA A 32 -6.85 15.91 0.64
CA ALA A 32 -7.22 15.07 -0.49
C ALA A 32 -6.74 15.62 -1.85
N THR A 33 -6.17 16.83 -1.91
CA THR A 33 -5.67 17.43 -3.17
C THR A 33 -4.76 16.48 -3.98
N PRO A 34 -3.79 15.75 -3.38
CA PRO A 34 -2.96 14.83 -4.14
C PRO A 34 -3.76 13.71 -4.83
N VAL A 35 -4.87 13.27 -4.23
CA VAL A 35 -5.78 12.27 -4.84
C VAL A 35 -6.41 12.82 -6.12
N PHE A 36 -6.92 14.05 -6.06
CA PHE A 36 -7.50 14.69 -7.25
C PHE A 36 -6.45 14.96 -8.34
N VAL A 37 -5.26 15.39 -7.95
CA VAL A 37 -4.15 15.59 -8.90
C VAL A 37 -3.77 14.26 -9.56
N TRP A 38 -3.67 13.16 -8.79
CA TRP A 38 -3.44 11.83 -9.34
C TRP A 38 -4.51 11.44 -10.38
N LEU A 39 -5.80 11.55 -10.03
CA LEU A 39 -6.90 11.18 -10.92
C LEU A 39 -6.90 12.01 -12.21
N ILE A 40 -6.65 13.33 -12.10
CA ILE A 40 -6.56 14.22 -13.25
C ILE A 40 -5.34 13.86 -14.11
N THR A 41 -4.18 13.57 -13.51
CA THR A 41 -2.97 13.18 -14.22
C THR A 41 -3.18 11.86 -14.99
N TRP A 42 -3.75 10.85 -14.32
CA TRP A 42 -4.09 9.58 -14.94
C TRP A 42 -5.04 9.75 -16.11
N TYR A 43 -6.15 10.47 -15.92
CA TYR A 43 -7.11 10.72 -16.99
C TYR A 43 -6.52 11.53 -18.15
N SER A 44 -5.71 12.55 -17.82
CA SER A 44 -5.12 13.46 -18.81
C SER A 44 -3.98 12.83 -19.62
N SER A 45 -3.43 11.71 -19.17
CA SER A 45 -2.35 11.00 -19.87
C SER A 45 -2.75 10.61 -21.30
N ARG A 46 -4.05 10.38 -21.56
CA ARG A 46 -4.59 10.09 -22.91
C ARG A 46 -4.39 11.24 -23.91
N PHE A 47 -4.25 12.46 -23.44
CA PHE A 47 -4.13 13.65 -24.29
C PHE A 47 -2.68 14.05 -24.58
N LEU A 48 -1.70 13.29 -24.05
CA LEU A 48 -0.29 13.51 -24.36
C LEU A 48 -0.07 13.27 -25.86
N PRO A 49 0.59 14.23 -26.57
CA PRO A 49 0.92 14.06 -27.99
C PRO A 49 1.78 12.80 -28.19
N PRO A 50 1.59 12.03 -29.27
CA PRO A 50 2.40 10.82 -29.54
C PRO A 50 3.89 11.10 -29.58
N SER A 51 4.31 12.29 -30.05
CA SER A 51 5.71 12.71 -30.12
C SER A 51 6.38 12.91 -28.75
N TRP A 52 5.59 13.06 -27.69
CA TRP A 52 6.09 13.25 -26.31
C TRP A 52 6.10 11.94 -25.51
N ARG A 53 5.43 10.91 -26.04
CA ARG A 53 5.34 9.62 -25.34
C ARG A 53 6.62 8.82 -25.57
N PRO A 54 7.22 8.26 -24.49
CA PRO A 54 8.38 7.36 -24.62
C PRO A 54 8.01 6.09 -25.41
N SER A 55 9.02 5.38 -25.91
CA SER A 55 8.83 4.06 -26.51
C SER A 55 8.35 3.05 -25.49
N ILE A 56 7.38 2.21 -25.88
CA ILE A 56 6.82 1.18 -25.00
C ILE A 56 7.80 0.02 -24.89
N SER A 57 8.18 -0.33 -23.67
CA SER A 57 9.01 -1.50 -23.41
C SER A 57 8.15 -2.76 -23.24
N VAL A 58 8.29 -3.71 -24.14
CA VAL A 58 7.58 -5.00 -24.09
C VAL A 58 8.41 -6.12 -23.47
N SER A 59 9.74 -6.00 -23.48
CA SER A 59 10.64 -7.04 -23.01
C SER A 59 11.25 -6.80 -21.64
N LEU A 60 11.20 -5.55 -21.14
CA LEU A 60 11.90 -5.17 -19.90
C LEU A 60 11.40 -5.98 -18.69
N LEU A 61 10.10 -6.00 -18.46
CA LEU A 61 9.53 -6.64 -17.28
C LEU A 61 9.65 -8.16 -17.29
N PRO A 62 9.29 -8.88 -18.38
CA PRO A 62 9.46 -10.34 -18.42
C PRO A 62 10.94 -10.75 -18.35
N THR A 63 11.87 -9.94 -18.92
CA THR A 63 13.30 -10.22 -18.80
C THR A 63 13.78 -10.04 -17.36
N LEU A 64 13.41 -8.93 -16.71
CA LEU A 64 13.78 -8.68 -15.31
C LEU A 64 13.19 -9.76 -14.39
N GLU A 65 11.95 -10.17 -14.61
CA GLU A 65 11.32 -11.25 -13.84
C GLU A 65 12.09 -12.55 -13.99
N SER A 66 12.43 -12.94 -15.22
CA SER A 66 13.19 -14.16 -15.50
C SER A 66 14.60 -14.11 -14.91
N VAL A 67 15.28 -12.95 -14.93
CA VAL A 67 16.62 -12.80 -14.37
C VAL A 67 16.62 -12.80 -12.85
N LEU A 68 15.67 -12.11 -12.22
CA LEU A 68 15.63 -11.95 -10.76
C LEU A 68 15.02 -13.16 -10.04
N TYR A 69 14.01 -13.79 -10.64
CA TYR A 69 13.25 -14.87 -9.99
C TYR A 69 13.48 -16.24 -10.66
N GLY A 70 14.25 -16.29 -11.74
CA GLY A 70 14.58 -17.55 -12.44
C GLY A 70 13.47 -18.07 -13.35
N ALA A 71 12.31 -17.41 -13.40
CA ALA A 71 11.17 -17.81 -14.24
C ALA A 71 10.20 -16.62 -14.42
N ASN A 72 9.34 -16.70 -15.45
CA ASN A 72 8.18 -15.83 -15.58
C ASN A 72 7.06 -16.37 -14.67
N ILE A 73 6.94 -15.83 -13.47
CA ILE A 73 6.00 -16.28 -12.44
C ILE A 73 4.56 -16.08 -12.88
N SER A 74 4.28 -14.95 -13.56
CA SER A 74 2.95 -14.66 -14.09
C SER A 74 2.51 -15.69 -15.12
N ASP A 75 3.41 -16.11 -16.03
CA ASP A 75 3.13 -17.18 -17.01
C ASP A 75 2.83 -18.52 -16.32
N ILE A 76 3.59 -18.86 -15.28
CA ILE A 76 3.35 -20.09 -14.49
C ILE A 76 1.97 -20.07 -13.85
N LEU A 77 1.57 -18.95 -13.22
CA LEU A 77 0.29 -18.84 -12.54
C LEU A 77 -0.90 -18.90 -13.49
N THR A 78 -0.73 -18.40 -14.71
CA THR A 78 -1.81 -18.35 -15.71
C THR A 78 -2.05 -19.67 -16.46
N ARG A 79 -1.13 -20.64 -16.34
CA ARG A 79 -1.29 -21.96 -16.93
C ARG A 79 -2.43 -22.77 -16.32
N PHE A 80 -2.83 -22.44 -15.10
CA PHE A 80 -3.87 -23.15 -14.38
C PHE A 80 -5.03 -22.21 -14.06
N THR A 81 -6.04 -22.21 -14.90
CA THR A 81 -7.25 -21.39 -14.72
C THR A 81 -8.45 -22.25 -14.34
N HIS A 82 -9.27 -21.76 -13.40
CA HIS A 82 -10.48 -22.41 -12.96
C HIS A 82 -11.52 -21.37 -12.55
N PRO A 83 -12.83 -21.54 -12.85
CA PRO A 83 -13.86 -20.53 -12.53
C PRO A 83 -13.91 -20.13 -11.04
N VAL A 84 -13.63 -21.06 -10.13
CA VAL A 84 -13.55 -20.73 -8.69
C VAL A 84 -12.36 -19.82 -8.38
N LEU A 85 -11.21 -20.09 -9.01
CA LEU A 85 -10.03 -19.21 -8.86
C LEU A 85 -10.26 -17.84 -9.52
N ASP A 86 -10.99 -17.81 -10.64
CA ASP A 86 -11.36 -16.56 -11.30
C ASP A 86 -12.20 -15.67 -10.37
N ILE A 87 -13.20 -16.22 -9.69
CA ILE A 87 -14.01 -15.48 -8.72
C ILE A 87 -13.17 -15.08 -7.50
N LEU A 88 -12.32 -16.00 -6.99
CA LEU A 88 -11.45 -15.72 -5.86
C LEU A 88 -10.44 -14.59 -6.16
N ALA A 89 -9.92 -14.53 -7.37
CA ALA A 89 -9.04 -13.45 -7.82
C ALA A 89 -9.82 -12.15 -8.11
N TRP A 90 -10.99 -12.29 -8.74
CA TRP A 90 -11.81 -11.15 -9.11
C TRP A 90 -12.34 -10.38 -7.90
N PHE A 91 -12.77 -11.04 -6.84
CA PHE A 91 -13.38 -10.37 -5.70
C PHE A 91 -12.44 -9.36 -5.03
N PRO A 92 -11.19 -9.71 -4.62
CA PRO A 92 -10.26 -8.74 -4.07
C PRO A 92 -9.80 -7.70 -5.10
N TYR A 93 -9.64 -8.09 -6.36
CA TYR A 93 -9.13 -7.22 -7.42
C TYR A 93 -10.19 -6.26 -7.96
N GLY A 94 -11.37 -6.77 -8.29
CA GLY A 94 -12.41 -6.03 -9.01
C GLY A 94 -13.44 -5.36 -8.09
N VAL A 95 -13.55 -5.77 -6.81
CA VAL A 95 -14.52 -5.23 -5.86
C VAL A 95 -13.83 -4.59 -4.67
N VAL A 96 -13.08 -5.38 -3.89
CA VAL A 96 -12.50 -4.89 -2.63
C VAL A 96 -11.51 -3.77 -2.88
N HIS A 97 -10.60 -3.91 -3.84
CA HIS A 97 -9.58 -2.91 -4.16
C HIS A 97 -10.16 -1.51 -4.39
N PHE A 98 -11.31 -1.38 -5.04
CA PHE A 98 -11.94 -0.08 -5.31
C PHE A 98 -12.69 0.51 -4.12
N THR A 99 -13.17 -0.33 -3.20
CA THR A 99 -13.94 0.11 -2.03
C THR A 99 -13.08 0.29 -0.78
N PHE A 100 -12.02 -0.47 -0.67
CA PHE A 100 -11.23 -0.58 0.54
C PHE A 100 -10.48 0.70 0.96
N PRO A 101 -9.96 1.53 0.05
CA PRO A 101 -9.39 2.83 0.42
C PRO A 101 -10.37 3.73 1.17
N PHE A 102 -11.65 3.67 0.83
CA PHE A 102 -12.72 4.41 1.52
C PHE A 102 -13.02 3.79 2.89
N VAL A 103 -12.99 2.46 2.99
CA VAL A 103 -13.15 1.76 4.28
C VAL A 103 -12.03 2.18 5.23
N VAL A 104 -10.76 2.18 4.79
CA VAL A 104 -9.63 2.66 5.58
C VAL A 104 -9.84 4.11 6.02
N ALA A 105 -10.25 4.99 5.11
CA ALA A 105 -10.53 6.39 5.43
C ALA A 105 -11.63 6.53 6.49
N ILE A 106 -12.72 5.77 6.38
CA ILE A 106 -13.83 5.76 7.36
C ILE A 106 -13.34 5.25 8.72
N PHE A 107 -12.56 4.16 8.77
CA PHE A 107 -12.02 3.64 10.03
C PHE A 107 -11.08 4.64 10.70
N LEU A 108 -10.19 5.29 9.94
CA LEU A 108 -9.32 6.32 10.48
C LEU A 108 -10.13 7.54 10.97
N TRP A 109 -11.17 7.93 10.24
CA TRP A 109 -12.03 9.04 10.63
C TRP A 109 -12.82 8.76 11.92
N LEU A 110 -13.35 7.54 12.06
CA LEU A 110 -14.17 7.15 13.21
C LEU A 110 -13.32 6.90 14.47
N PHE A 111 -12.18 6.23 14.32
CA PHE A 111 -11.45 5.64 15.46
C PHE A 111 -10.09 6.31 15.72
N ARG A 112 -9.63 7.21 14.86
CA ARG A 112 -8.30 7.84 14.99
C ARG A 112 -8.40 9.36 14.86
N SER A 113 -7.26 10.02 15.10
CA SER A 113 -7.19 11.47 15.01
C SER A 113 -7.41 11.96 13.58
N LYS A 114 -7.89 13.17 13.44
CA LYS A 114 -8.01 13.86 12.15
C LYS A 114 -6.66 13.90 11.39
N LYS A 115 -5.53 13.98 12.12
CA LYS A 115 -4.20 13.92 11.53
C LYS A 115 -3.94 12.60 10.81
N ALA A 116 -4.40 11.46 11.36
CA ALA A 116 -4.25 10.15 10.72
C ALA A 116 -5.02 10.05 9.40
N LEU A 117 -6.26 10.56 9.36
CA LEU A 117 -7.04 10.65 8.12
C LEU A 117 -6.36 11.55 7.07
N HIS A 118 -5.84 12.72 7.49
CA HIS A 118 -5.13 13.61 6.58
C HIS A 118 -3.83 13.00 6.06
N LEU A 119 -3.11 12.25 6.92
CA LEU A 119 -1.94 11.50 6.52
C LEU A 119 -2.30 10.46 5.46
N TRP A 120 -3.37 9.68 5.70
CA TRP A 120 -3.87 8.69 4.73
C TRP A 120 -4.14 9.32 3.37
N ALA A 121 -4.95 10.37 3.32
CA ALA A 121 -5.34 11.01 2.06
C ALA A 121 -4.13 11.55 1.28
N ARG A 122 -3.16 12.18 1.98
CA ARG A 122 -1.93 12.69 1.37
C ARG A 122 -1.04 11.57 0.85
N THR A 123 -0.77 10.58 1.69
CA THR A 123 0.14 9.47 1.32
C THR A 123 -0.45 8.66 0.18
N PHE A 124 -1.75 8.33 0.25
CA PHE A 124 -2.46 7.63 -0.81
C PHE A 124 -2.42 8.41 -2.13
N GLY A 125 -2.71 9.70 -2.09
CA GLY A 125 -2.70 10.54 -3.28
C GLY A 125 -1.31 10.68 -3.90
N TYR A 126 -0.28 10.97 -3.11
CA TYR A 126 1.09 11.12 -3.62
C TYR A 126 1.67 9.80 -4.12
N MET A 127 1.47 8.69 -3.41
CA MET A 127 1.93 7.37 -3.85
C MET A 127 1.36 7.02 -5.23
N ASN A 128 0.05 7.18 -5.41
CA ASN A 128 -0.60 6.91 -6.69
C ASN A 128 -0.17 7.91 -7.79
N LEU A 129 0.01 9.18 -7.45
CA LEU A 129 0.51 10.19 -8.39
C LEU A 129 1.93 9.85 -8.88
N ILE A 130 2.83 9.52 -7.97
CA ILE A 130 4.21 9.11 -8.31
C ILE A 130 4.17 7.86 -9.19
N GLY A 131 3.35 6.86 -8.84
CA GLY A 131 3.20 5.66 -9.64
C GLY A 131 2.71 5.94 -11.06
N VAL A 132 1.69 6.78 -11.23
CA VAL A 132 1.20 7.19 -12.58
C VAL A 132 2.27 7.96 -13.35
N VAL A 133 3.03 8.84 -12.70
CA VAL A 133 4.13 9.55 -13.37
C VAL A 133 5.20 8.57 -13.85
N ILE A 134 5.56 7.56 -13.03
CA ILE A 134 6.50 6.51 -13.46
C ILE A 134 5.93 5.75 -14.65
N GLN A 135 4.65 5.35 -14.63
CA GLN A 135 3.98 4.64 -15.72
C GLN A 135 3.94 5.45 -17.03
N ILE A 136 3.88 6.78 -16.96
CA ILE A 136 3.95 7.66 -18.13
C ILE A 136 5.36 7.76 -18.68
N ILE A 137 6.37 7.84 -17.81
CA ILE A 137 7.78 8.01 -18.19
C ILE A 137 8.40 6.68 -18.64
N LEU A 138 7.99 5.56 -17.99
CA LEU A 138 8.47 4.22 -18.27
C LEU A 138 7.29 3.31 -18.66
N PRO A 139 6.72 3.47 -19.85
CA PRO A 139 5.59 2.65 -20.28
C PRO A 139 6.04 1.21 -20.56
N CYS A 140 5.47 0.27 -19.81
CA CYS A 140 5.76 -1.15 -19.92
C CYS A 140 4.48 -1.95 -20.19
N SER A 141 4.61 -3.02 -20.96
CA SER A 141 3.50 -3.93 -21.21
C SER A 141 3.26 -4.87 -20.02
N ALA A 142 2.00 -5.25 -19.82
CA ALA A 142 1.57 -6.25 -18.86
C ALA A 142 1.62 -7.67 -19.45
N PRO A 143 1.53 -8.74 -18.64
CA PRO A 143 1.56 -10.13 -19.12
C PRO A 143 0.52 -10.46 -20.19
N TRP A 144 -0.69 -9.86 -20.14
CA TRP A 144 -1.70 -10.07 -21.18
C TRP A 144 -1.20 -9.69 -22.58
N TYR A 145 -0.28 -8.71 -22.67
CA TYR A 145 0.29 -8.31 -23.95
C TYR A 145 1.20 -9.40 -24.51
N GLU A 146 2.10 -9.93 -23.69
CA GLU A 146 2.99 -11.03 -24.07
C GLU A 146 2.20 -12.27 -24.52
N LEU A 147 1.11 -12.59 -23.82
CA LEU A 147 0.25 -13.73 -24.16
C LEU A 147 -0.47 -13.56 -25.51
N ILE A 148 -0.82 -12.33 -25.92
CA ILE A 148 -1.58 -12.08 -27.16
C ILE A 148 -0.64 -11.80 -28.32
N TYR A 149 0.41 -11.02 -28.11
CA TYR A 149 1.26 -10.46 -29.17
C TYR A 149 2.72 -10.92 -29.10
N GLY A 150 3.09 -11.68 -28.10
CA GLY A 150 4.49 -12.02 -27.82
C GLY A 150 5.29 -10.77 -27.47
N LEU A 151 6.55 -10.74 -27.91
CA LEU A 151 7.46 -9.60 -27.72
C LEU A 151 7.48 -8.64 -28.92
N THR A 152 6.43 -8.63 -29.75
CA THR A 152 6.36 -7.70 -30.87
C THR A 152 6.31 -6.25 -30.39
N PRO A 153 6.89 -5.29 -31.13
CA PRO A 153 6.87 -3.89 -30.74
C PRO A 153 5.45 -3.35 -30.57
N ALA A 154 5.18 -2.72 -29.42
CA ALA A 154 3.90 -2.11 -29.13
C ALA A 154 3.81 -0.66 -29.62
N ASN A 155 2.59 -0.17 -29.83
CA ASN A 155 2.31 1.22 -30.15
C ASN A 155 1.07 1.74 -29.41
N TYR A 156 0.93 3.04 -29.31
CA TYR A 156 -0.13 3.70 -28.54
C TYR A 156 -1.52 3.67 -29.18
N SER A 157 -1.67 3.11 -30.38
CA SER A 157 -2.98 2.86 -30.99
C SER A 157 -3.61 1.54 -30.53
N MET A 158 -2.80 0.66 -29.91
CA MET A 158 -3.28 -0.60 -29.35
C MET A 158 -4.19 -0.37 -28.16
N LYS A 159 -5.24 -1.16 -28.08
CA LYS A 159 -6.21 -1.09 -27.00
C LYS A 159 -5.81 -2.02 -25.85
N GLY A 160 -6.18 -1.64 -24.63
CA GLY A 160 -5.99 -2.49 -23.46
C GLY A 160 -6.85 -3.75 -23.52
N SER A 161 -6.35 -4.82 -22.91
CA SER A 161 -7.06 -6.09 -22.77
C SER A 161 -7.53 -6.26 -21.32
N PRO A 162 -8.72 -6.84 -21.10
CA PRO A 162 -9.19 -7.21 -19.76
C PRO A 162 -8.41 -8.40 -19.19
N GLY A 163 -7.53 -9.03 -19.95
CA GLY A 163 -6.78 -10.20 -19.50
C GLY A 163 -7.69 -11.30 -18.93
N GLY A 164 -7.36 -11.82 -17.76
CA GLY A 164 -8.18 -12.82 -17.06
C GLY A 164 -9.58 -12.36 -16.68
N LEU A 165 -9.83 -11.04 -16.59
CA LEU A 165 -11.17 -10.52 -16.31
C LEU A 165 -12.16 -10.71 -17.46
N ALA A 166 -11.70 -11.05 -18.67
CA ALA A 166 -12.59 -11.47 -19.74
C ALA A 166 -13.41 -12.73 -19.36
N ARG A 167 -12.84 -13.63 -18.54
CA ARG A 167 -13.54 -14.82 -18.04
C ARG A 167 -14.65 -14.44 -17.06
N ILE A 168 -14.46 -13.36 -16.31
CA ILE A 168 -15.47 -12.80 -15.41
C ILE A 168 -16.60 -12.15 -16.22
N ASP A 169 -16.26 -11.37 -17.26
CA ASP A 169 -17.26 -10.82 -18.20
C ASP A 169 -18.12 -11.94 -18.81
N ALA A 170 -17.49 -13.06 -19.22
CA ALA A 170 -18.20 -14.22 -19.77
C ALA A 170 -19.08 -14.89 -18.72
N LEU A 171 -18.61 -15.04 -17.46
CA LEU A 171 -19.35 -15.67 -16.37
C LEU A 171 -20.62 -14.90 -16.00
N PHE A 172 -20.54 -13.56 -15.97
CA PHE A 172 -21.65 -12.68 -15.61
C PHE A 172 -22.40 -12.12 -16.82
N HIS A 173 -22.11 -12.61 -18.04
CA HIS A 173 -22.70 -12.12 -19.28
C HIS A 173 -22.61 -10.60 -19.45
N SER A 174 -21.47 -10.03 -19.07
CA SER A 174 -21.19 -8.59 -19.12
C SER A 174 -20.05 -8.29 -20.09
N GLN A 175 -19.81 -7.01 -20.36
CA GLN A 175 -18.67 -6.49 -21.11
C GLN A 175 -17.99 -5.35 -20.33
N ALA A 176 -18.27 -5.21 -19.06
CA ALA A 176 -17.84 -4.07 -18.27
C ALA A 176 -16.31 -3.95 -18.20
N TYR A 177 -15.62 -5.06 -17.95
CA TYR A 177 -14.15 -5.08 -17.90
C TYR A 177 -13.57 -4.90 -19.31
N THR A 178 -14.11 -5.58 -20.31
CA THR A 178 -13.66 -5.45 -21.70
C THR A 178 -13.75 -3.99 -22.18
N LEU A 179 -14.87 -3.31 -21.93
CA LEU A 179 -15.04 -1.89 -22.27
C LEU A 179 -14.13 -0.98 -21.44
N GLY A 180 -14.00 -1.26 -20.15
CA GLY A 180 -13.16 -0.47 -19.22
C GLY A 180 -11.70 -0.47 -19.65
N PHE A 181 -11.11 -1.65 -19.90
CA PHE A 181 -9.71 -1.78 -20.31
C PHE A 181 -9.46 -1.28 -21.72
N THR A 182 -10.38 -1.54 -22.66
CA THR A 182 -10.29 -1.03 -24.04
C THR A 182 -10.24 0.50 -24.08
N ASN A 183 -10.93 1.18 -23.15
CA ASN A 183 -10.99 2.64 -23.07
C ASN A 183 -10.02 3.23 -22.01
N SER A 184 -9.12 2.42 -21.44
CA SER A 184 -8.17 2.90 -20.46
C SER A 184 -7.29 4.04 -21.01
N PRO A 185 -7.07 5.12 -20.24
CA PRO A 185 -6.18 6.20 -20.65
C PRO A 185 -4.71 5.79 -20.68
N LEU A 186 -4.32 4.77 -19.90
CA LEU A 186 -2.94 4.34 -19.74
C LEU A 186 -2.87 2.81 -19.87
N VAL A 187 -2.73 2.34 -21.12
CA VAL A 187 -2.74 0.90 -21.47
C VAL A 187 -1.45 0.21 -21.06
N PHE A 188 -0.31 0.89 -21.18
CA PHE A 188 1.03 0.36 -20.94
C PHE A 188 1.62 0.84 -19.61
N GLY A 189 0.78 0.86 -18.58
CA GLY A 189 1.17 1.26 -17.24
C GLY A 189 1.34 0.07 -16.28
N ALA A 190 2.08 -0.98 -16.67
CA ALA A 190 2.24 -2.15 -15.83
C ALA A 190 3.11 -1.85 -14.59
N PHE A 191 4.22 -1.11 -14.75
CA PHE A 191 5.17 -0.84 -13.67
C PHE A 191 5.12 0.61 -13.19
N PRO A 192 5.09 0.85 -11.87
CA PRO A 192 4.85 -0.09 -10.78
C PRO A 192 3.35 -0.46 -10.67
N SER A 193 3.04 -1.61 -10.07
CA SER A 193 1.66 -2.01 -9.81
C SER A 193 0.99 -1.13 -8.76
N LEU A 194 0.02 -0.31 -9.16
CA LEU A 194 -0.76 0.49 -8.21
C LEU A 194 -1.74 -0.37 -7.40
N HIS A 195 -2.17 -1.51 -7.91
CA HIS A 195 -2.96 -2.48 -7.13
C HIS A 195 -2.16 -2.99 -5.93
N ALA A 196 -0.92 -3.43 -6.17
CA ALA A 196 -0.03 -3.87 -5.09
C ALA A 196 0.37 -2.70 -4.17
N GLY A 197 0.63 -1.52 -4.74
CA GLY A 197 0.93 -0.33 -3.98
C GLY A 197 -0.19 0.05 -3.00
N ASN A 198 -1.43 0.08 -3.48
CA ASN A 198 -2.59 0.41 -2.64
C ASN A 198 -2.81 -0.64 -1.56
N ALA A 199 -2.78 -1.95 -1.89
CA ALA A 199 -2.92 -3.01 -0.88
C ALA A 199 -1.82 -2.98 0.18
N THR A 200 -0.57 -2.69 -0.22
CA THR A 200 0.55 -2.51 0.72
C THR A 200 0.32 -1.31 1.62
N LEU A 201 -0.08 -0.18 1.05
CA LEU A 201 -0.32 1.04 1.82
C LEU A 201 -1.46 0.86 2.82
N GLU A 202 -2.55 0.21 2.40
CA GLU A 202 -3.68 -0.17 3.25
C GLU A 202 -3.23 -1.07 4.39
N ALA A 203 -2.40 -2.08 4.08
CA ALA A 203 -1.86 -3.00 5.07
C ALA A 203 -0.95 -2.28 6.08
N LEU A 204 -0.08 -1.38 5.63
CA LEU A 204 0.78 -0.59 6.50
C LEU A 204 -0.03 0.34 7.42
N PHE A 205 -1.02 1.08 6.87
CA PHE A 205 -1.86 1.95 7.67
C PHE A 205 -2.70 1.18 8.70
N LEU A 206 -3.36 0.11 8.28
CA LEU A 206 -4.17 -0.69 9.21
C LEU A 206 -3.32 -1.41 10.24
N SER A 207 -2.16 -1.96 9.88
CA SER A 207 -1.24 -2.56 10.84
C SER A 207 -0.69 -1.54 11.84
N HIS A 208 -0.43 -0.32 11.39
CA HIS A 208 0.10 0.75 12.22
C HIS A 208 -0.95 1.30 13.19
N PHE A 209 -2.14 1.63 12.68
CA PHE A 209 -3.19 2.24 13.49
C PHE A 209 -4.11 1.23 14.18
N PHE A 210 -4.22 0.01 13.68
CA PHE A 210 -5.06 -1.07 14.20
C PHE A 210 -4.30 -2.39 14.24
N PRO A 211 -3.33 -2.59 15.14
CA PRO A 211 -2.42 -3.75 15.14
C PRO A 211 -3.12 -5.12 15.14
N HIS A 212 -4.32 -5.21 15.70
CA HIS A 212 -5.11 -6.45 15.71
C HIS A 212 -5.56 -6.91 14.32
N THR A 213 -5.57 -6.03 13.32
CA THR A 213 -5.95 -6.37 11.94
C THR A 213 -4.77 -6.87 11.10
N THR A 214 -3.53 -6.81 11.61
CA THR A 214 -2.30 -7.03 10.85
C THR A 214 -2.32 -8.34 10.06
N ALA A 215 -2.60 -9.47 10.69
CA ALA A 215 -2.59 -10.76 10.01
C ALA A 215 -3.63 -10.82 8.88
N PHE A 216 -4.83 -10.32 9.13
CA PHE A 216 -5.91 -10.31 8.15
C PHE A 216 -5.60 -9.42 6.94
N ILE A 217 -5.09 -8.21 7.20
CA ILE A 217 -4.86 -7.26 6.11
C ILE A 217 -3.65 -7.65 5.24
N TRP A 218 -2.59 -8.23 5.82
CA TRP A 218 -1.49 -8.76 5.04
C TRP A 218 -1.87 -10.02 4.26
N ALA A 219 -2.78 -10.87 4.78
CA ALA A 219 -3.36 -11.97 4.02
C ALA A 219 -4.15 -11.44 2.81
N TYR A 220 -4.98 -10.41 2.98
CA TYR A 220 -5.68 -9.73 1.88
C TYR A 220 -4.68 -9.19 0.83
N ALA A 221 -3.64 -8.48 1.26
CA ALA A 221 -2.63 -7.95 0.35
C ALA A 221 -1.96 -9.08 -0.45
N GLY A 222 -1.60 -10.20 0.19
CA GLY A 222 -1.03 -11.37 -0.47
C GLY A 222 -1.98 -11.98 -1.50
N VAL A 223 -3.27 -12.11 -1.18
CA VAL A 223 -4.28 -12.60 -2.14
C VAL A 223 -4.44 -11.62 -3.32
N LEU A 224 -4.41 -10.32 -3.07
CA LEU A 224 -4.49 -9.32 -4.15
C LEU A 224 -3.24 -9.37 -5.04
N TYR A 225 -2.03 -9.54 -4.49
CA TYR A 225 -0.81 -9.71 -5.28
C TYR A 225 -0.91 -10.91 -6.22
N TRP A 226 -1.33 -12.06 -5.67
CA TRP A 226 -1.59 -13.25 -6.47
C TRP A 226 -2.65 -12.98 -7.55
N ALA A 227 -3.76 -12.33 -7.20
CA ALA A 227 -4.84 -12.04 -8.12
C ALA A 227 -4.41 -11.17 -9.31
N THR A 228 -3.56 -10.15 -9.09
CA THR A 228 -3.05 -9.28 -10.16
C THR A 228 -2.24 -10.06 -11.19
N MET A 229 -1.42 -11.02 -10.74
CA MET A 229 -0.63 -11.89 -11.62
C MET A 229 -1.50 -12.95 -12.30
N TYR A 230 -2.37 -13.63 -11.55
CA TYR A 230 -3.29 -14.65 -12.07
C TYR A 230 -4.24 -14.09 -13.14
N LEU A 231 -4.65 -12.84 -13.00
CA LEU A 231 -5.48 -12.14 -13.99
C LEU A 231 -4.68 -11.52 -15.14
N THR A 232 -3.36 -11.77 -15.22
CA THR A 232 -2.44 -11.33 -16.29
C THR A 232 -2.24 -9.83 -16.40
N HIS A 233 -2.48 -9.08 -15.32
CA HIS A 233 -2.30 -7.63 -15.33
C HIS A 233 -0.92 -7.18 -14.89
N HIS A 234 -0.21 -7.98 -14.06
CA HIS A 234 1.09 -7.62 -13.52
C HIS A 234 2.05 -8.80 -13.49
N TYR A 235 3.33 -8.51 -13.67
CA TYR A 235 4.44 -9.37 -13.34
C TYR A 235 4.75 -9.26 -11.84
N LEU A 236 5.47 -10.24 -11.26
CA LEU A 236 5.89 -10.17 -9.85
C LEU A 236 6.78 -8.95 -9.59
N ILE A 237 7.62 -8.56 -10.54
CA ILE A 237 8.48 -7.38 -10.42
C ILE A 237 7.66 -6.08 -10.30
N ASP A 238 6.50 -5.99 -10.96
CA ASP A 238 5.61 -4.82 -10.85
C ASP A 238 4.97 -4.76 -9.46
N VAL A 239 4.57 -5.93 -8.95
CA VAL A 239 3.98 -6.08 -7.60
C VAL A 239 5.00 -5.63 -6.55
N VAL A 240 6.25 -6.12 -6.65
CA VAL A 240 7.34 -5.72 -5.76
C VAL A 240 7.62 -4.21 -5.89
N GLY A 241 7.67 -3.68 -7.11
CA GLY A 241 7.84 -2.24 -7.35
C GLY A 241 6.75 -1.39 -6.70
N GLY A 242 5.49 -1.82 -6.80
CA GLY A 242 4.35 -1.17 -6.16
C GLY A 242 4.43 -1.23 -4.63
N ALA A 243 4.76 -2.40 -4.07
CA ALA A 243 4.93 -2.58 -2.64
C ALA A 243 6.09 -1.72 -2.07
N CYS A 244 7.21 -1.65 -2.78
CA CYS A 244 8.34 -0.78 -2.41
C CYS A 244 7.93 0.70 -2.43
N LEU A 245 7.23 1.15 -3.48
CA LEU A 245 6.74 2.53 -3.59
C LEU A 245 5.81 2.89 -2.43
N ALA A 246 4.88 2.01 -2.08
CA ALA A 246 3.96 2.21 -0.97
C ALA A 246 4.69 2.25 0.39
N THR A 247 5.64 1.33 0.60
CA THR A 247 6.45 1.27 1.82
C THR A 247 7.29 2.55 1.98
N ALA A 248 7.97 2.96 0.92
CA ALA A 248 8.74 4.21 0.91
C ALA A 248 7.84 5.42 1.20
N SER A 249 6.67 5.49 0.55
CA SER A 249 5.71 6.57 0.77
C SER A 249 5.20 6.61 2.20
N PHE A 250 4.87 5.45 2.80
CA PHE A 250 4.41 5.38 4.18
C PHE A 250 5.45 5.93 5.14
N TYR A 251 6.68 5.42 5.10
CA TYR A 251 7.73 5.84 6.04
C TYR A 251 8.22 7.28 5.81
N LEU A 252 8.14 7.78 4.59
CA LEU A 252 8.49 9.16 4.26
C LEU A 252 7.46 10.16 4.81
N PHE A 253 6.18 9.82 4.76
CA PHE A 253 5.10 10.75 5.11
C PHE A 253 4.62 10.62 6.56
N VAL A 254 4.88 9.50 7.25
CA VAL A 254 4.49 9.35 8.66
C VAL A 254 5.29 10.30 9.54
N PRO A 255 4.65 11.29 10.18
CA PRO A 255 5.31 12.23 11.07
C PRO A 255 5.62 11.58 12.43
N ASP A 256 6.57 12.15 13.15
CA ASP A 256 7.05 11.59 14.43
C ASP A 256 5.96 11.51 15.49
N ASP A 257 5.03 12.47 15.51
CA ASP A 257 3.89 12.50 16.44
C ASP A 257 2.85 11.39 16.19
N LEU A 258 2.88 10.73 15.02
CA LEU A 258 2.05 9.57 14.70
C LEU A 258 2.86 8.26 14.69
N ARG A 259 4.12 8.25 15.14
CA ARG A 259 4.93 7.05 15.32
C ARG A 259 4.75 6.47 16.73
N GLY A 260 4.86 5.15 16.86
CA GLY A 260 4.84 4.46 18.14
C GLY A 260 3.48 4.47 18.84
N SER A 261 3.49 4.47 20.19
CA SER A 261 2.29 4.35 21.03
C SER A 261 1.31 5.52 20.90
N HIS A 262 1.78 6.70 20.53
CA HIS A 262 0.91 7.87 20.29
C HIS A 262 -0.06 7.67 19.13
N ALA A 263 0.29 6.86 18.13
CA ALA A 263 -0.63 6.51 17.04
C ALA A 263 -1.85 5.71 17.51
N LEU A 264 -1.73 5.00 18.61
CA LEU A 264 -2.77 4.12 19.18
C LEU A 264 -3.66 4.84 20.20
N SER A 265 -3.23 6.00 20.69
CA SER A 265 -3.99 6.77 21.68
C SER A 265 -5.33 7.16 21.05
N HIS A 266 -6.42 6.95 21.81
CA HIS A 266 -7.75 7.40 21.42
C HIS A 266 -7.75 8.92 21.44
N PRO A 267 -7.97 9.58 20.31
CA PRO A 267 -7.98 11.02 20.32
C PRO A 267 -9.25 11.51 20.99
N THR A 268 -9.11 12.44 21.87
CA THR A 268 -10.19 13.23 22.45
C THR A 268 -11.11 13.89 21.39
N ASN A 269 -10.74 13.82 20.11
CA ASN A 269 -11.40 14.47 18.99
C ASN A 269 -11.96 13.53 17.91
N SER A 270 -12.05 12.19 18.14
CA SER A 270 -12.74 11.32 17.19
C SER A 270 -14.27 11.47 17.32
N PRO A 271 -15.05 11.35 16.24
CA PRO A 271 -16.51 11.44 16.30
C PRO A 271 -17.13 10.45 17.29
N LEU A 272 -16.59 9.25 17.43
CA LEU A 272 -17.05 8.23 18.36
C LEU A 272 -16.66 8.51 19.81
N SER A 273 -15.54 9.18 20.06
CA SER A 273 -15.20 9.60 21.42
C SER A 273 -16.13 10.68 21.97
N ARG A 274 -16.85 11.38 21.08
CA ARG A 274 -17.89 12.36 21.45
C ARG A 274 -19.24 11.70 21.77
N VAL A 275 -19.55 10.56 21.14
CA VAL A 275 -20.84 9.85 21.32
C VAL A 275 -20.91 9.11 22.65
N GLY A 276 -19.77 8.66 23.20
CA GLY A 276 -19.70 7.96 24.49
C GLY A 276 -19.39 8.82 25.71
N ARG A 277 -19.06 10.10 25.54
CA ARG A 277 -18.74 10.98 26.66
C ARG A 277 -20.01 11.51 27.31
N SER A 278 -20.24 11.07 28.53
CA SER A 278 -21.18 11.70 29.45
C SER A 278 -20.74 13.16 29.68
N LYS A 279 -21.71 14.02 29.92
CA LYS A 279 -21.47 15.43 30.29
C LYS A 279 -20.52 15.56 31.50
N TYR A 280 -20.37 14.48 32.27
CA TYR A 280 -19.53 14.37 33.48
C TYR A 280 -18.08 13.91 33.13
N ASP A 281 -17.86 13.20 32.02
CA ASP A 281 -16.52 12.81 31.55
C ASP A 281 -15.72 14.02 31.00
N LEU A 282 -16.40 15.15 30.77
CA LEU A 282 -15.75 16.39 30.33
C LEU A 282 -15.02 17.08 31.49
N TYR A 283 -15.42 16.76 32.72
CA TYR A 283 -14.83 17.26 33.95
C TYR A 283 -14.43 16.03 34.78
N ASP A 284 -13.35 15.37 34.38
CA ASP A 284 -12.78 14.25 35.13
C ASP A 284 -12.08 14.80 36.37
N LEU A 285 -12.90 15.11 37.37
CA LEU A 285 -12.44 15.61 38.67
C LEU A 285 -11.79 14.50 39.50
N GLU A 286 -11.81 13.23 39.03
CA GLU A 286 -11.29 12.09 39.75
C GLU A 286 -9.92 11.61 39.25
N ASP A 287 -9.39 12.11 38.13
CA ASP A 287 -8.03 11.80 37.68
C ASP A 287 -7.06 12.96 37.98
N PRO A 288 -6.35 12.94 39.14
CA PRO A 288 -5.40 14.00 39.50
C PRO A 288 -4.21 14.11 38.52
N ARG A 289 -3.97 13.08 37.67
CA ARG A 289 -2.84 13.06 36.74
C ARG A 289 -3.11 13.86 35.47
N GLY A 290 -4.35 13.94 35.03
CA GLY A 290 -4.75 14.78 33.90
C GLY A 290 -4.64 16.27 34.20
N ALA A 291 -4.97 16.67 35.43
CA ALA A 291 -4.88 18.05 35.89
C ALA A 291 -3.42 18.53 36.03
N THR A 292 -2.52 17.65 36.47
CA THR A 292 -1.09 17.98 36.66
C THR A 292 -0.37 18.21 35.33
N LEU A 293 -0.74 17.47 34.26
CA LEU A 293 -0.18 17.67 32.94
C LEU A 293 -0.68 18.96 32.24
N MET A 294 -1.92 19.37 32.52
CA MET A 294 -2.45 20.63 32.00
C MET A 294 -1.87 21.86 32.74
N LEU A 295 -1.67 21.74 34.06
CA LEU A 295 -1.03 22.79 34.86
C LEU A 295 0.44 22.98 34.50
N SER A 296 1.18 21.88 34.22
CA SER A 296 2.59 21.99 33.80
C SER A 296 2.77 22.59 32.41
N ALA A 297 1.78 22.45 31.51
CA ALA A 297 1.82 23.08 30.19
C ALA A 297 1.48 24.58 30.26
N GLN A 298 0.68 25.01 31.22
CA GLN A 298 0.30 26.40 31.40
C GLN A 298 1.36 27.21 32.16
N GLU A 299 2.09 26.57 33.09
CA GLU A 299 3.24 27.19 33.77
C GLU A 299 4.44 27.44 32.83
N PHE A 300 4.56 26.75 31.70
CA PHE A 300 5.60 26.99 30.70
C PHE A 300 5.30 28.17 29.78
N ASP A 301 4.02 28.48 29.53
CA ASP A 301 3.62 29.62 28.69
C ASP A 301 3.62 30.94 29.49
N ASP A 302 3.39 30.89 30.81
CA ASP A 302 3.40 32.07 31.67
C ASP A 302 4.82 32.51 32.11
N ALA A 303 5.84 31.67 31.89
CA ALA A 303 7.24 31.98 32.21
C ALA A 303 7.95 32.87 31.15
N ILE A 304 7.28 33.24 30.07
CA ILE A 304 7.86 34.04 28.95
C ILE A 304 7.34 35.50 28.93
N SER A 305 6.43 35.90 29.83
CA SER A 305 6.00 37.29 29.92
C SER A 305 6.52 37.97 31.18
N GLU A 306 7.47 38.87 31.00
CA GLU A 306 8.09 39.76 31.98
C GLU A 306 7.09 40.82 32.51
N PRO A 307 7.38 41.38 33.71
CA PRO A 307 6.35 42.03 34.53
C PRO A 307 6.27 43.54 34.35
N SER A 308 5.11 44.08 34.55
CA SER A 308 4.99 45.50 34.93
C SER A 308 3.86 45.70 35.94
N SER A 309 4.29 46.08 37.15
CA SER A 309 3.73 47.04 38.09
C SER A 309 2.31 46.85 38.62
N GLU A 310 2.31 46.64 39.96
CA GLU A 310 1.50 47.35 40.99
C GLU A 310 -0.02 47.34 40.81
N ASP A 311 -0.68 46.55 41.65
CA ASP A 311 -1.59 47.08 42.66
C ASP A 311 -1.98 45.96 43.68
N GLU A 312 -1.80 46.33 44.95
CA GLU A 312 -2.22 45.59 46.13
C GLU A 312 -3.74 45.50 46.20
N GLU A 313 -4.32 44.35 46.56
CA GLU A 313 -5.15 44.22 47.75
C GLU A 313 -5.88 42.89 47.84
N MET A 314 -5.84 42.37 49.06
CA MET A 314 -6.71 41.47 49.80
C MET A 314 -6.57 39.94 49.62
N ASP A 315 -5.74 39.49 50.48
CA ASP A 315 -5.64 38.26 51.24
C ASP A 315 -6.96 37.72 51.79
N ILE A 316 -7.36 36.51 51.40
CA ILE A 316 -8.13 35.61 52.26
C ILE A 316 -7.51 34.24 52.17
N THR A 317 -6.61 34.00 53.11
CA THR A 317 -5.97 32.74 53.42
C THR A 317 -6.98 31.68 53.84
N TYR A 318 -7.07 30.60 53.10
CA TYR A 318 -7.50 29.31 53.62
C TYR A 318 -6.31 28.34 53.61
N ARG A 319 -5.69 28.23 54.79
CA ARG A 319 -4.64 27.22 55.04
C ARG A 319 -5.30 25.88 55.31
N SER A 320 -5.10 24.91 54.48
CA SER A 320 -5.29 23.49 54.79
C SER A 320 -4.14 22.98 55.62
N PRO A 321 -4.36 22.14 56.64
CA PRO A 321 -3.32 21.66 57.52
C PRO A 321 -2.46 20.58 56.85
N LEU A 322 -1.13 20.76 56.98
CA LEU A 322 -0.12 19.78 56.61
C LEU A 322 -0.25 18.50 57.47
N PRO A 323 -0.17 17.31 56.90
CA PRO A 323 0.00 16.09 57.69
C PRO A 323 1.43 15.97 58.18
N SER A 324 1.54 15.71 59.50
CA SER A 324 2.77 15.50 60.26
C SER A 324 3.63 14.37 59.69
N ALA A 325 4.92 14.65 59.60
CA ALA A 325 5.96 13.67 59.34
C ALA A 325 6.06 12.69 60.51
N SER A 326 5.86 11.41 60.28
CA SER A 326 6.20 10.33 61.19
C SER A 326 7.58 9.76 60.82
N HIS A 327 8.43 9.75 61.82
CA HIS A 327 9.76 9.19 61.92
C HIS A 327 9.87 7.76 61.34
N PHE A 328 10.89 7.54 60.51
CA PHE A 328 11.50 6.23 60.36
C PHE A 328 12.97 6.28 60.81
N PRO A 329 13.43 5.32 61.64
CA PRO A 329 14.82 5.24 62.01
C PRO A 329 15.64 4.47 60.98
N SER A 330 16.83 4.97 60.73
CA SER A 330 17.89 4.28 59.99
C SER A 330 18.52 3.17 60.82
N PRO A 331 18.95 2.07 60.19
CA PRO A 331 20.01 1.24 60.79
C PRO A 331 21.36 1.45 60.10
N VAL A 332 22.31 1.54 60.93
CA VAL A 332 23.75 1.73 60.78
C VAL A 332 24.44 0.42 60.35
N HIS A 333 25.45 0.57 59.49
CA HIS A 333 26.69 -0.19 59.29
C HIS A 333 26.80 -1.64 59.74
N ASN A 334 27.29 -2.50 58.84
CA ASN A 334 28.65 -3.11 59.00
C ASN A 334 28.97 -3.98 57.75
N ALA A 335 30.08 -3.67 57.08
CA ALA A 335 30.91 -4.62 56.38
C ALA A 335 31.89 -5.28 57.38
N PRO A 336 32.49 -6.44 57.21
CA PRO A 336 33.57 -6.60 56.25
C PRO A 336 33.79 -8.01 55.62
N LEU A 337 34.53 -8.01 54.51
CA LEU A 337 35.70 -8.79 54.10
C LEU A 337 35.68 -10.33 54.03
N SER A 338 36.27 -10.72 52.92
CA SER A 338 37.09 -11.94 52.64
C SER A 338 36.29 -13.22 52.32
N GLY A 339 36.65 -14.00 51.35
CA GLY A 339 37.84 -14.27 50.65
C GLY A 339 37.68 -15.54 49.85
N SER A 340 38.46 -15.59 48.82
CA SER A 340 39.17 -16.72 48.24
C SER A 340 38.40 -17.90 47.65
N SER A 341 38.62 -18.03 46.35
CA SER A 341 39.46 -19.08 45.68
C SER A 341 38.90 -20.51 45.67
N SER A 342 38.82 -21.03 44.49
CA SER A 342 39.64 -22.12 43.93
C SER A 342 38.80 -22.93 42.91
N THR A 343 39.24 -22.93 41.68
CA THR A 343 39.97 -23.98 40.94
C THR A 343 39.42 -25.38 41.08
N SER A 344 39.11 -25.96 39.94
CA SER A 344 39.75 -27.17 39.35
C SER A 344 38.84 -27.80 38.33
N THR A 345 39.26 -27.83 37.08
CA THR A 345 39.93 -28.94 36.36
C THR A 345 39.19 -30.27 36.46
N SER A 346 38.77 -30.89 35.39
CA SER A 346 39.48 -31.93 34.68
C SER A 346 38.56 -32.76 33.79
N LYS A 347 38.81 -32.80 32.52
CA LYS A 347 39.38 -33.89 31.70
C LYS A 347 38.53 -35.13 31.40
N LYS A 348 38.56 -35.44 30.09
CA LYS A 348 38.62 -36.75 29.43
C LYS A 348 37.30 -37.52 29.27
N GLY A 349 36.98 -38.12 28.15
CA GLY A 349 37.75 -38.78 27.14
C GLY A 349 36.87 -39.26 25.99
N LEU A 350 37.45 -39.35 24.82
CA LEU A 350 37.08 -40.21 23.68
C LEU A 350 37.42 -41.67 24.00
N PRO A 351 36.78 -42.65 23.30
CA PRO A 351 37.35 -43.15 22.07
C PRO A 351 36.32 -43.61 21.02
N ASN A 352 36.61 -43.33 19.76
CA ASN A 352 37.02 -44.19 18.67
C ASN A 352 36.25 -45.52 18.42
N GLY A 353 35.73 -45.65 17.20
CA GLY A 353 35.24 -46.95 16.66
C GLY A 353 34.81 -46.80 15.21
N ASN A 354 35.74 -47.18 14.35
CA ASN A 354 35.59 -47.42 12.91
C ASN A 354 34.38 -48.34 12.56
N ASN A 355 33.66 -48.08 11.46
CA ASN A 355 33.77 -48.99 10.30
C ASN A 355 33.03 -48.47 9.06
N SER A 356 33.71 -48.66 8.00
CA SER A 356 33.47 -48.51 6.59
C SER A 356 32.21 -49.17 6.03
N SER A 357 31.54 -48.52 5.05
CA SER A 357 31.24 -49.18 3.78
C SER A 357 30.89 -48.19 2.68
N LYS A 358 31.44 -48.51 1.53
CA LYS A 358 31.36 -47.83 0.24
C LYS A 358 29.93 -47.76 -0.31
N GLY A 359 29.59 -46.60 -0.88
CA GLY A 359 28.46 -46.43 -1.81
C GLY A 359 28.75 -45.30 -2.78
N ARG A 360 28.90 -45.64 -4.00
CA ARG A 360 29.32 -44.89 -5.19
C ARG A 360 28.39 -43.73 -5.50
N GLY A 361 28.97 -42.57 -5.72
CA GLY A 361 28.29 -41.37 -6.17
C GLY A 361 27.79 -41.42 -7.61
N HIS A 362 26.69 -40.75 -7.85
CA HIS A 362 26.30 -40.26 -9.17
C HIS A 362 26.38 -38.75 -9.17
N HIS A 363 27.33 -38.22 -9.93
CA HIS A 363 27.40 -36.81 -10.29
C HIS A 363 26.28 -36.50 -11.28
N GLY A 364 25.30 -35.74 -10.83
CA GLY A 364 24.36 -35.05 -11.71
C GLY A 364 25.04 -33.82 -12.31
N HIS A 365 25.19 -33.79 -13.60
CA HIS A 365 25.73 -32.70 -14.36
C HIS A 365 24.79 -31.47 -14.24
N THR A 366 25.31 -30.36 -13.74
CA THR A 366 24.73 -29.03 -13.91
C THR A 366 24.77 -28.70 -15.41
N ALA A 367 23.59 -28.52 -16.01
CA ALA A 367 23.45 -28.06 -17.38
C ALA A 367 24.04 -26.64 -17.49
N SER A 368 25.00 -26.51 -18.41
CA SER A 368 25.63 -25.24 -18.72
C SER A 368 24.62 -24.29 -19.37
N ILE A 369 24.69 -23.01 -18.97
CA ILE A 369 23.89 -21.88 -19.53
C ILE A 369 23.97 -21.80 -21.08
N ALA A 370 24.98 -22.40 -21.69
CA ALA A 370 25.14 -22.47 -23.14
C ALA A 370 24.10 -23.35 -23.86
N SER A 371 23.34 -24.19 -23.15
CA SER A 371 22.27 -25.03 -23.74
C SER A 371 20.92 -24.30 -23.81
N LEU A 372 20.79 -23.16 -23.15
CA LEU A 372 19.57 -22.33 -23.16
C LEU A 372 19.52 -21.34 -24.33
N ILE A 373 20.61 -21.16 -25.07
CA ILE A 373 20.70 -20.19 -26.17
C ILE A 373 20.48 -20.86 -27.56
N ARG A 374 20.39 -22.17 -27.62
CA ARG A 374 20.00 -22.87 -28.87
C ARG A 374 18.49 -23.00 -28.95
N GLY A 375 17.85 -21.91 -29.27
CA GLY A 375 16.52 -21.90 -29.83
C GLY A 375 16.59 -22.15 -31.31
N ASP A 376 16.65 -23.40 -31.73
CA ASP A 376 16.23 -23.83 -33.06
C ASP A 376 15.99 -25.35 -33.02
N GLU A 377 14.84 -25.73 -33.52
CA GLU A 377 14.25 -27.06 -33.72
C GLU A 377 13.12 -27.38 -32.71
N ARG A 378 12.04 -26.60 -32.76
CA ARG A 378 10.70 -27.13 -32.52
C ARG A 378 9.91 -27.02 -33.82
N GLY A 379 9.59 -28.20 -34.35
CA GLY A 379 8.74 -28.33 -35.52
C GLY A 379 7.34 -27.73 -35.31
N PRO A 380 6.56 -27.50 -36.37
CA PRO A 380 5.29 -26.78 -36.30
C PRO A 380 4.11 -27.55 -35.69
N GLU A 381 4.36 -28.67 -35.00
CA GLU A 381 3.30 -29.59 -34.57
C GLU A 381 2.92 -29.51 -33.08
N ASP A 382 3.67 -28.78 -32.23
CA ASP A 382 3.32 -28.64 -30.82
C ASP A 382 2.68 -27.26 -30.55
N GLY A 383 1.54 -27.03 -31.20
CA GLY A 383 0.69 -25.87 -30.97
C GLY A 383 0.01 -25.93 -29.61
N TRP A 384 0.64 -25.39 -28.59
CA TRP A 384 -0.03 -25.08 -27.33
C TRP A 384 -0.75 -23.73 -27.45
N SER A 385 -2.01 -23.77 -27.92
CA SER A 385 -2.94 -22.66 -27.78
C SER A 385 -3.97 -23.01 -26.70
N PRO A 386 -3.90 -22.44 -25.49
CA PRO A 386 -4.91 -22.67 -24.47
C PRO A 386 -6.24 -21.95 -24.73
N VAL A 387 -6.39 -21.28 -25.86
CA VAL A 387 -7.62 -20.56 -26.23
C VAL A 387 -8.06 -20.95 -27.64
N ALA A 388 -8.19 -22.25 -27.89
CA ALA A 388 -8.98 -22.74 -29.02
C ALA A 388 -10.44 -22.94 -28.60
N GLY A 389 -11.05 -21.91 -28.05
CA GLY A 389 -12.49 -21.73 -28.03
C GLY A 389 -12.83 -20.78 -29.19
N ASN A 390 -13.52 -21.30 -30.18
CA ASN A 390 -13.95 -20.63 -31.40
C ASN A 390 -14.37 -19.16 -31.23
N PHE A 391 -13.41 -18.24 -31.38
CA PHE A 391 -13.74 -16.85 -31.70
C PHE A 391 -13.60 -16.65 -33.20
N THR A 392 -14.66 -16.95 -33.92
CA THR A 392 -14.82 -16.51 -35.28
C THR A 392 -15.11 -15.00 -35.25
N ILE A 393 -14.11 -14.21 -35.59
CA ILE A 393 -14.32 -12.81 -35.96
C ILE A 393 -14.98 -12.85 -37.34
N LEU A 394 -16.28 -12.57 -37.38
CA LEU A 394 -16.98 -12.35 -38.65
C LEU A 394 -16.44 -11.05 -39.28
N PRO A 395 -15.92 -11.08 -40.49
CA PRO A 395 -15.60 -9.86 -41.23
C PRO A 395 -16.89 -9.11 -41.55
N ASN A 396 -16.89 -7.79 -41.33
CA ASN A 396 -17.95 -6.88 -41.73
C ASN A 396 -18.32 -7.08 -43.20
N GLY A 397 -19.38 -7.83 -43.44
CA GLY A 397 -20.04 -7.90 -44.72
C GLY A 397 -20.88 -6.65 -44.94
N ARG A 398 -20.47 -5.80 -45.88
CA ARG A 398 -21.35 -4.81 -46.50
C ARG A 398 -22.42 -5.58 -47.28
N GLY A 399 -23.61 -5.65 -46.75
CA GLY A 399 -24.80 -6.02 -47.52
C GLY A 399 -25.13 -4.89 -48.48
N ARG A 400 -25.08 -5.20 -49.77
CA ARG A 400 -25.63 -4.37 -50.83
C ARG A 400 -27.11 -4.77 -50.92
N VAL A 401 -27.96 -3.79 -50.80
CA VAL A 401 -29.40 -3.91 -51.08
C VAL A 401 -29.57 -3.72 -52.58
N ASP A 402 -30.15 -4.70 -53.23
CA ASP A 402 -30.94 -4.52 -54.46
C ASP A 402 -32.43 -4.64 -54.07
#